data_3e553ba828eca543447ea6e436ce4d6d
#
_entry.id   3e553ba828eca543447ea6e436ce4d6d
#
_cell.length_a   1.000
_cell.length_b   1.000
_cell.length_c   1.000
_cell.angle_alpha   90.00
_cell.angle_beta   90.00
_cell.angle_gamma   90.00
#
_symmetry.space_group_name_H-M   'P 1'
#
loop_
_entity.id
_entity.type
_entity.pdbx_description
1 polymer ?
#
loop_
_entity_poly.entity_id
_entity_poly.type
_entity_poly.pdbx_seq_one_letter_code
_entity_poly.pdbx_strand_id
1 'polypeptide(L)'
;MKERYEGCSSWGALALVASGLTGGTFNADENAQIRMDATAAVMRASPTLEDAGVVAREGHPLVNPTAARNGIEATLATEDGGAARLESMDGRTPALELDLVGSDEFIGAAIDGDYGVVSYEHPDGFSYVPVLREDATVQAHTVIEEADAPTEFTYDISVPTGGELVISGDSVLILDADEQMVGGVAPAWAKDADGRDVATHYEVDGNQLTQVVEHRGAAYPVVADPWLGKNLFG
;
A
#
# COMPACT_ATOMS: atom_id res chain seq x y z
N MET A 1 -49.18 9.89 -18.32
CA MET A 1 -48.98 9.16 -17.06
C MET A 1 -47.51 8.85 -16.96
N LYS A 2 -46.76 9.65 -16.18
CA LYS A 2 -45.31 9.53 -16.02
C LYS A 2 -45.11 8.95 -14.60
N GLU A 3 -44.69 7.72 -14.53
CA GLU A 3 -44.25 7.14 -13.25
C GLU A 3 -42.75 7.49 -13.04
N ARG A 4 -42.46 8.12 -11.92
CA ARG A 4 -41.11 8.36 -11.41
C ARG A 4 -40.66 7.14 -10.64
N TYR A 5 -39.56 6.55 -11.08
CA TYR A 5 -38.83 5.60 -10.26
C TYR A 5 -37.89 6.38 -9.33
N GLU A 6 -38.21 6.41 -8.06
CA GLU A 6 -37.27 6.77 -7.00
C GLU A 6 -36.53 5.51 -6.59
N GLY A 7 -35.29 5.39 -7.09
CA GLY A 7 -34.37 4.33 -6.67
C GLY A 7 -33.62 4.78 -5.42
N CYS A 8 -34.00 4.24 -4.27
CA CYS A 8 -33.28 4.37 -3.01
C CYS A 8 -32.12 3.37 -3.04
N SER A 9 -30.91 3.81 -3.34
CA SER A 9 -29.69 3.00 -3.18
C SER A 9 -29.17 3.17 -1.76
N SER A 10 -29.55 2.23 -0.88
CA SER A 10 -28.89 2.06 0.41
C SER A 10 -27.64 1.20 0.21
N TRP A 11 -26.48 1.81 0.17
CA TRP A 11 -25.21 1.12 0.19
C TRP A 11 -24.89 0.70 1.63
N GLY A 12 -24.94 -0.60 1.86
CA GLY A 12 -24.50 -1.18 3.12
C GLY A 12 -22.99 -1.35 3.13
N ALA A 13 -22.30 -0.54 3.92
CA ALA A 13 -20.92 -0.79 4.27
C ALA A 13 -20.83 -2.11 5.06
N LEU A 14 -20.15 -3.11 4.51
CA LEU A 14 -19.81 -4.33 5.24
C LEU A 14 -18.52 -4.05 6.02
N ALA A 15 -18.66 -3.77 7.31
CA ALA A 15 -17.53 -3.73 8.23
C ALA A 15 -17.15 -5.17 8.61
N LEU A 16 -15.97 -5.62 8.23
CA LEU A 16 -15.36 -6.83 8.77
C LEU A 16 -14.82 -6.50 10.16
N VAL A 17 -15.52 -6.95 11.18
CA VAL A 17 -15.10 -6.82 12.58
C VAL A 17 -14.18 -7.99 12.91
N ALA A 18 -12.90 -7.76 13.02
CA ALA A 18 -11.98 -8.67 13.70
C ALA A 18 -12.33 -8.64 15.21
N SER A 19 -12.87 -9.73 15.71
CA SER A 19 -13.26 -9.86 17.12
C SER A 19 -12.04 -10.18 17.98
N GLY A 20 -11.61 -9.19 18.77
CA GLY A 20 -10.76 -9.42 19.90
C GLY A 20 -9.90 -8.24 20.32
N LEU A 21 -10.49 -7.17 20.84
CA LEU A 21 -9.84 -6.30 21.82
C LEU A 21 -10.91 -5.54 22.61
N THR A 22 -10.90 -5.69 23.91
CA THR A 22 -11.82 -5.04 24.85
C THR A 22 -11.30 -3.64 25.20
N GLY A 23 -12.13 -2.62 24.99
CA GLY A 23 -12.04 -1.37 25.75
C GLY A 23 -11.86 -0.10 24.93
N GLY A 24 -12.90 0.33 24.24
CA GLY A 24 -13.05 1.66 23.67
C GLY A 24 -14.29 1.66 22.77
N THR A 25 -15.27 2.51 23.05
CA THR A 25 -16.38 2.72 22.12
C THR A 25 -15.87 3.57 20.95
N PHE A 26 -15.24 2.91 19.96
CA PHE A 26 -14.88 3.56 18.72
C PHE A 26 -16.14 3.73 17.87
N ASN A 27 -16.29 4.92 17.32
CA ASN A 27 -17.42 5.26 16.46
C ASN A 27 -17.13 4.67 15.07
N ALA A 28 -17.76 3.54 14.72
CA ALA A 28 -17.51 2.82 13.46
C ALA A 28 -17.67 3.72 12.21
N ASP A 29 -18.54 4.73 12.29
CA ASP A 29 -18.76 5.69 11.18
C ASP A 29 -17.60 6.68 11.04
N GLU A 30 -16.95 7.08 12.13
CA GLU A 30 -15.82 8.02 12.13
C GLU A 30 -14.56 7.35 11.55
N ASN A 31 -14.27 6.12 11.96
CA ASN A 31 -13.16 5.34 11.43
C ASN A 31 -13.35 4.95 9.95
N ALA A 32 -14.57 4.71 9.50
CA ALA A 32 -14.86 4.49 8.09
C ALA A 32 -14.59 5.74 7.25
N GLN A 33 -14.87 6.94 7.79
CA GLN A 33 -14.60 8.21 7.10
C GLN A 33 -13.10 8.47 6.96
N ILE A 34 -12.31 8.28 8.02
CA ILE A 34 -10.84 8.46 8.00
C ILE A 34 -10.22 7.56 6.92
N ARG A 35 -10.61 6.29 6.86
CA ARG A 35 -10.08 5.34 5.87
C ARG A 35 -10.46 5.67 4.43
N MET A 36 -11.66 6.18 4.19
CA MET A 36 -12.06 6.68 2.86
C MET A 36 -11.26 7.93 2.49
N ASP A 37 -10.94 8.77 3.47
CA ASP A 37 -10.12 9.95 3.26
C ASP A 37 -8.65 9.57 2.93
N ALA A 38 -8.12 8.48 3.53
CA ALA A 38 -6.79 7.94 3.21
C ALA A 38 -6.70 7.47 1.75
N THR A 39 -7.66 6.65 1.28
CA THR A 39 -7.72 6.22 -0.12
C THR A 39 -7.81 7.42 -1.07
N ALA A 40 -8.67 8.40 -0.76
CA ALA A 40 -8.80 9.61 -1.56
C ALA A 40 -7.51 10.46 -1.56
N ALA A 41 -6.73 10.46 -0.47
CA ALA A 41 -5.44 11.12 -0.41
C ALA A 41 -4.42 10.45 -1.35
N VAL A 42 -4.34 9.11 -1.32
CA VAL A 42 -3.49 8.32 -2.22
C VAL A 42 -3.82 8.62 -3.68
N MET A 43 -5.09 8.56 -4.06
CA MET A 43 -5.52 8.81 -5.45
C MET A 43 -5.19 10.23 -5.92
N ARG A 44 -5.20 11.22 -5.03
CA ARG A 44 -4.77 12.60 -5.36
C ARG A 44 -3.26 12.76 -5.48
N ALA A 45 -2.50 12.09 -4.59
CA ALA A 45 -1.05 12.24 -4.52
C ALA A 45 -0.30 11.44 -5.59
N SER A 46 -0.87 10.32 -6.05
CA SER A 46 -0.24 9.39 -6.99
C SER A 46 -0.95 9.39 -8.35
N PRO A 47 -0.73 10.40 -9.20
CA PRO A 47 -1.39 10.50 -10.51
C PRO A 47 -1.03 9.33 -11.44
N THR A 48 0.09 8.66 -11.21
CA THR A 48 0.49 7.47 -11.99
C THR A 48 -0.43 6.27 -11.76
N LEU A 49 -1.28 6.28 -10.73
CA LEU A 49 -2.26 5.21 -10.51
C LEU A 49 -3.38 5.24 -11.56
N GLU A 50 -3.78 6.41 -12.05
CA GLU A 50 -4.77 6.53 -13.11
C GLU A 50 -4.25 5.95 -14.44
N ASP A 51 -2.95 6.16 -14.75
CA ASP A 51 -2.34 5.70 -15.98
C ASP A 51 -1.99 4.21 -16.00
N ALA A 52 -1.70 3.63 -14.83
CA ALA A 52 -1.25 2.25 -14.72
C ALA A 52 -2.34 1.26 -14.28
N GLY A 53 -3.52 1.78 -13.99
CA GLY A 53 -4.64 1.00 -13.48
C GLY A 53 -4.42 0.47 -12.07
N VAL A 54 -5.52 0.17 -11.41
CA VAL A 54 -5.58 -0.51 -10.11
C VAL A 54 -6.39 -1.78 -10.30
N VAL A 55 -6.02 -2.87 -9.64
CA VAL A 55 -6.80 -4.10 -9.69
C VAL A 55 -8.07 -3.92 -8.87
N ALA A 56 -9.14 -3.53 -9.55
CA ALA A 56 -10.46 -3.35 -8.96
C ALA A 56 -11.40 -4.47 -9.44
N ARG A 57 -12.29 -4.92 -8.56
CA ARG A 57 -13.40 -5.79 -8.92
C ARG A 57 -14.71 -5.10 -8.59
N GLU A 58 -15.44 -4.67 -9.60
CA GLU A 58 -16.77 -4.12 -9.41
C GLU A 58 -17.68 -5.08 -8.65
N GLY A 59 -18.28 -4.62 -7.56
CA GLY A 59 -19.38 -5.29 -6.86
C GLY A 59 -19.01 -6.44 -5.94
N HIS A 60 -17.71 -6.69 -5.67
CA HIS A 60 -17.28 -7.71 -4.72
C HIS A 60 -16.25 -7.17 -3.74
N PRO A 61 -16.31 -7.57 -2.45
CA PRO A 61 -15.23 -7.28 -1.51
C PRO A 61 -13.94 -7.89 -2.05
N LEU A 62 -12.85 -7.13 -2.01
CA LEU A 62 -11.55 -7.59 -2.45
C LEU A 62 -10.98 -8.52 -1.38
N VAL A 63 -10.90 -9.78 -1.73
CA VAL A 63 -10.16 -10.78 -0.94
C VAL A 63 -9.03 -11.25 -1.86
N ASN A 64 -7.79 -10.99 -1.46
CA ASN A 64 -6.59 -11.37 -2.19
C ASN A 64 -6.63 -10.98 -3.69
N PRO A 65 -6.73 -9.70 -4.05
CA PRO A 65 -6.68 -9.29 -5.44
C PRO A 65 -5.35 -9.74 -6.07
N THR A 66 -5.39 -10.09 -7.35
CA THR A 66 -4.22 -10.58 -8.08
C THR A 66 -4.14 -9.92 -9.43
N ALA A 67 -2.94 -9.43 -9.81
CA ALA A 67 -2.60 -9.04 -11.17
C ALA A 67 -1.55 -9.99 -11.76
N ALA A 68 -1.64 -10.28 -13.05
CA ALA A 68 -0.66 -11.09 -13.76
C ALA A 68 -0.25 -10.38 -15.05
N ARG A 69 1.03 -10.04 -15.21
CA ARG A 69 1.56 -9.39 -16.39
C ARG A 69 3.03 -9.72 -16.62
N ASN A 70 3.42 -9.87 -17.86
CA ASN A 70 4.82 -10.14 -18.27
C ASN A 70 5.45 -11.35 -17.54
N GLY A 71 4.65 -12.38 -17.25
CA GLY A 71 5.10 -13.57 -16.54
C GLY A 71 5.30 -13.39 -15.03
N ILE A 72 4.84 -12.27 -14.47
CA ILE A 72 4.80 -12.02 -13.03
C ILE A 72 3.34 -12.06 -12.57
N GLU A 73 3.09 -12.76 -11.48
CA GLU A 73 1.85 -12.70 -10.72
C GLU A 73 2.11 -11.93 -9.41
N ALA A 74 1.33 -10.87 -9.18
CA ALA A 74 1.35 -10.11 -7.94
C ALA A 74 0.05 -10.36 -7.17
N THR A 75 0.15 -10.68 -5.91
CA THR A 75 -0.97 -10.96 -5.00
C THR A 75 -0.88 -10.04 -3.80
N LEU A 76 -2.01 -9.54 -3.34
CA LEU A 76 -2.13 -8.75 -2.12
C LEU A 76 -2.98 -9.53 -1.11
N ALA A 77 -2.41 -9.88 0.04
CA ALA A 77 -3.10 -10.57 1.13
C ALA A 77 -3.86 -9.55 2.00
N THR A 78 -5.07 -9.19 1.59
CA THR A 78 -5.86 -8.12 2.22
C THR A 78 -6.31 -8.44 3.65
N GLU A 79 -6.39 -9.71 4.03
CA GLU A 79 -6.75 -10.14 5.39
C GLU A 79 -5.55 -10.13 6.35
N ASP A 80 -4.32 -10.14 5.80
CA ASP A 80 -3.07 -10.19 6.55
C ASP A 80 -2.33 -8.83 6.52
N GLY A 81 -3.04 -7.73 6.75
CA GLY A 81 -2.44 -6.40 6.83
C GLY A 81 -1.92 -5.85 5.51
N GLY A 82 -2.31 -6.43 4.38
CA GLY A 82 -1.92 -5.94 3.06
C GLY A 82 -0.54 -6.41 2.59
N ALA A 83 -0.01 -7.50 3.15
CA ALA A 83 1.23 -8.12 2.66
C ALA A 83 1.15 -8.44 1.17
N ALA A 84 2.19 -8.09 0.43
CA ALA A 84 2.26 -8.26 -1.02
C ALA A 84 3.26 -9.35 -1.40
N ARG A 85 2.94 -10.15 -2.45
CA ARG A 85 3.79 -11.19 -2.99
C ARG A 85 3.84 -11.11 -4.52
N LEU A 86 5.05 -11.05 -5.07
CA LEU A 86 5.34 -11.03 -6.50
C LEU A 86 6.05 -12.32 -6.89
N GLU A 87 5.42 -13.15 -7.71
CA GLU A 87 5.95 -14.46 -8.10
C GLU A 87 6.12 -14.56 -9.62
N SER A 88 7.23 -15.14 -10.07
CA SER A 88 7.42 -15.46 -11.48
C SER A 88 6.62 -16.70 -11.85
N MET A 89 5.74 -16.61 -12.83
CA MET A 89 4.85 -17.71 -13.26
C MET A 89 5.62 -18.93 -13.79
N ASP A 90 6.86 -18.77 -14.22
CA ASP A 90 7.75 -19.84 -14.66
C ASP A 90 8.56 -20.49 -13.53
N GLY A 91 8.47 -19.93 -12.31
CA GLY A 91 9.15 -20.40 -11.11
C GLY A 91 10.68 -20.29 -11.15
N ARG A 92 11.25 -19.54 -12.09
CA ARG A 92 12.71 -19.44 -12.27
C ARG A 92 13.38 -18.44 -11.36
N THR A 93 12.67 -17.40 -10.95
CA THR A 93 13.17 -16.41 -10.01
C THR A 93 12.39 -16.51 -8.70
N PRO A 94 13.05 -16.34 -7.54
CA PRO A 94 12.40 -16.36 -6.25
C PRO A 94 11.24 -15.35 -6.17
N ALA A 95 10.22 -15.69 -5.40
CA ALA A 95 9.17 -14.73 -5.08
C ALA A 95 9.76 -13.59 -4.23
N LEU A 96 9.21 -12.39 -4.40
CA LEU A 96 9.48 -11.25 -3.52
C LEU A 96 8.23 -11.00 -2.69
N GLU A 97 8.41 -10.73 -1.42
CA GLU A 97 7.35 -10.34 -0.51
C GLU A 97 7.70 -8.99 0.11
N LEU A 98 6.67 -8.19 0.38
CA LEU A 98 6.79 -6.91 1.08
C LEU A 98 5.69 -6.87 2.13
N ASP A 99 6.07 -6.60 3.37
CA ASP A 99 5.15 -6.45 4.49
C ASP A 99 5.56 -5.25 5.34
N LEU A 100 4.58 -4.45 5.79
CA LEU A 100 4.85 -3.33 6.70
C LEU A 100 5.09 -3.87 8.11
N VAL A 101 6.22 -3.51 8.71
CA VAL A 101 6.52 -3.85 10.11
C VAL A 101 5.49 -3.16 11.02
N GLY A 102 4.87 -3.93 11.92
CA GLY A 102 3.77 -3.46 12.76
C GLY A 102 2.38 -3.62 12.12
N SER A 103 2.26 -4.32 10.99
CA SER A 103 0.96 -4.60 10.36
C SER A 103 -0.03 -5.35 11.27
N ASP A 104 0.45 -6.05 12.30
CA ASP A 104 -0.36 -6.71 13.32
C ASP A 104 -0.97 -5.73 14.35
N GLU A 105 -0.53 -4.46 14.36
CA GLU A 105 -1.05 -3.40 15.22
C GLU A 105 -2.22 -2.62 14.58
N PHE A 106 -2.60 -2.92 13.33
CA PHE A 106 -3.73 -2.25 12.68
C PHE A 106 -5.03 -2.41 13.48
N ILE A 107 -5.71 -1.29 13.73
CA ILE A 107 -6.95 -1.23 14.51
C ILE A 107 -8.20 -1.36 13.67
N GLY A 108 -8.06 -1.34 12.36
CA GLY A 108 -9.17 -1.55 11.44
C GLY A 108 -8.75 -1.55 9.99
N ALA A 109 -9.63 -2.08 9.14
CA ALA A 109 -9.49 -2.07 7.69
C ALA A 109 -10.79 -1.62 7.04
N ALA A 110 -10.69 -0.91 5.91
CA ALA A 110 -11.83 -0.58 5.07
C ALA A 110 -11.52 -0.84 3.60
N ILE A 111 -12.52 -1.26 2.84
CA ILE A 111 -12.42 -1.47 1.40
C ILE A 111 -13.16 -0.33 0.71
N ASP A 112 -12.46 0.42 -0.13
CA ASP A 112 -13.07 1.35 -1.05
C ASP A 112 -13.53 0.59 -2.30
N GLY A 113 -14.85 0.42 -2.43
CA GLY A 113 -15.44 -0.36 -3.52
C GLY A 113 -15.34 0.32 -4.88
N ASP A 114 -15.17 1.63 -4.92
CA ASP A 114 -15.07 2.40 -6.18
C ASP A 114 -13.68 2.23 -6.81
N TYR A 115 -12.63 2.20 -5.97
CA TYR A 115 -11.25 2.01 -6.42
C TYR A 115 -10.74 0.59 -6.27
N GLY A 116 -11.44 -0.25 -5.51
CA GLY A 116 -10.98 -1.61 -5.22
C GLY A 116 -9.71 -1.66 -4.37
N VAL A 117 -9.57 -0.73 -3.45
CA VAL A 117 -8.40 -0.53 -2.60
C VAL A 117 -8.77 -0.79 -1.16
N VAL A 118 -7.89 -1.42 -0.41
CA VAL A 118 -8.02 -1.57 1.04
C VAL A 118 -7.12 -0.57 1.75
N SER A 119 -7.61 0.02 2.85
CA SER A 119 -6.82 0.85 3.75
C SER A 119 -6.88 0.29 5.16
N TYR A 120 -5.74 0.34 5.86
CA TYR A 120 -5.57 -0.11 7.23
C TYR A 120 -5.21 1.08 8.11
N GLU A 121 -5.89 1.25 9.23
CA GLU A 121 -5.64 2.32 10.19
C GLU A 121 -4.67 1.85 11.26
N HIS A 122 -3.61 2.63 11.52
CA HIS A 122 -2.66 2.37 12.58
C HIS A 122 -2.88 3.36 13.75
N PRO A 123 -2.75 2.91 15.01
CA PRO A 123 -3.00 3.76 16.19
C PRO A 123 -2.03 4.94 16.31
N ASP A 124 -0.89 4.89 15.63
CA ASP A 124 0.13 5.95 15.65
C ASP A 124 -0.12 7.09 14.65
N GLY A 125 -1.35 7.26 14.15
CA GLY A 125 -1.75 8.41 13.34
C GLY A 125 -1.35 8.33 11.87
N PHE A 126 -1.31 7.12 11.32
CA PHE A 126 -1.17 6.90 9.88
C PHE A 126 -2.08 5.78 9.39
N SER A 127 -2.33 5.78 8.09
CA SER A 127 -3.00 4.67 7.40
C SER A 127 -2.07 4.04 6.38
N TYR A 128 -2.16 2.72 6.22
CA TYR A 128 -1.46 1.96 5.19
C TYR A 128 -2.42 1.59 4.06
N VAL A 129 -2.06 1.91 2.83
CA VAL A 129 -2.92 1.73 1.65
C VAL A 129 -2.10 1.05 0.55
N PRO A 130 -1.94 -0.29 0.61
CA PRO A 130 -1.27 -1.03 -0.45
C PRO A 130 -2.16 -1.08 -1.69
N VAL A 131 -1.58 -0.75 -2.84
CA VAL A 131 -2.27 -0.75 -4.13
C VAL A 131 -1.61 -1.74 -5.07
N LEU A 132 -2.37 -2.75 -5.48
CA LEU A 132 -1.94 -3.68 -6.51
C LEU A 132 -2.30 -3.10 -7.89
N ARG A 133 -1.31 -3.01 -8.76
CA ARG A 133 -1.42 -2.42 -10.09
C ARG A 133 -1.60 -3.48 -11.16
N GLU A 134 -2.21 -3.11 -12.28
CA GLU A 134 -2.44 -4.01 -13.42
C GLU A 134 -1.14 -4.49 -14.10
N ASP A 135 -0.02 -3.80 -13.87
CA ASP A 135 1.30 -4.20 -14.36
C ASP A 135 2.01 -5.24 -13.48
N ALA A 136 1.32 -5.76 -12.46
CA ALA A 136 1.82 -6.69 -11.47
C ALA A 136 2.94 -6.10 -10.58
N THR A 137 2.85 -4.81 -10.29
CA THR A 137 3.64 -4.12 -9.27
C THR A 137 2.76 -3.76 -8.07
N VAL A 138 3.39 -3.41 -6.95
CA VAL A 138 2.71 -2.98 -5.72
C VAL A 138 3.24 -1.63 -5.28
N GLN A 139 2.34 -0.68 -5.02
CA GLN A 139 2.64 0.55 -4.31
C GLN A 139 2.09 0.47 -2.89
N ALA A 140 2.98 0.56 -1.93
CA ALA A 140 2.68 0.43 -0.50
C ALA A 140 2.58 1.82 0.13
N HIS A 141 1.46 2.53 -0.11
CA HIS A 141 1.31 3.89 0.37
C HIS A 141 1.13 3.95 1.88
N THR A 142 1.85 4.88 2.51
CA THR A 142 1.62 5.33 3.87
C THR A 142 1.01 6.72 3.83
N VAL A 143 -0.15 6.88 4.46
CA VAL A 143 -0.86 8.16 4.58
C VAL A 143 -0.68 8.65 6.00
N ILE A 144 0.17 9.66 6.17
CA ILE A 144 0.52 10.27 7.45
C ILE A 144 -0.51 11.35 7.73
N GLU A 145 -1.28 11.20 8.79
CA GLU A 145 -2.47 12.02 9.03
C GLU A 145 -2.18 13.24 9.91
N GLU A 146 -1.15 13.16 10.76
CA GLU A 146 -0.84 14.18 11.74
C GLU A 146 0.66 14.34 12.03
N ALA A 147 1.01 15.43 12.72
CA ALA A 147 2.40 15.86 12.91
C ALA A 147 3.21 14.99 13.89
N ASP A 148 2.56 14.27 14.79
CA ASP A 148 3.15 13.38 15.78
C ASP A 148 3.21 11.92 15.34
N ALA A 149 2.68 11.60 14.16
CA ALA A 149 2.89 10.29 13.53
C ALA A 149 4.38 9.97 13.32
N PRO A 150 4.75 8.69 13.17
CA PRO A 150 6.13 8.29 12.88
C PRO A 150 6.70 8.96 11.63
N THR A 151 8.03 9.15 11.61
CA THR A 151 8.77 9.64 10.44
C THR A 151 9.47 8.52 9.69
N GLU A 152 9.44 7.30 10.20
CA GLU A 152 10.11 6.12 9.65
C GLU A 152 9.08 5.00 9.49
N PHE A 153 9.02 4.44 8.29
CA PHE A 153 8.12 3.35 7.93
C PHE A 153 8.97 2.20 7.37
N THR A 154 9.02 1.10 8.10
CA THR A 154 9.89 -0.04 7.81
C THR A 154 9.10 -1.17 7.18
N TYR A 155 9.64 -1.74 6.11
CA TYR A 155 9.08 -2.85 5.37
C TYR A 155 10.06 -4.02 5.40
N ASP A 156 9.57 -5.20 5.76
CA ASP A 156 10.29 -6.45 5.56
C ASP A 156 10.17 -6.86 4.09
N ILE A 157 11.31 -7.01 3.42
CA ILE A 157 11.36 -7.51 2.04
C ILE A 157 11.99 -8.89 2.05
N SER A 158 11.28 -9.90 1.50
CA SER A 158 11.86 -11.22 1.34
C SER A 158 12.93 -11.19 0.26
N VAL A 159 14.18 -11.36 0.67
CA VAL A 159 15.33 -11.44 -0.22
C VAL A 159 15.70 -12.90 -0.47
N PRO A 160 16.07 -13.32 -1.70
CA PRO A 160 16.55 -14.68 -1.95
C PRO A 160 17.72 -15.05 -1.04
N THR A 161 17.84 -16.35 -0.71
CA THR A 161 18.94 -16.82 0.15
C THR A 161 20.30 -16.42 -0.44
N GLY A 162 21.09 -15.67 0.33
CA GLY A 162 22.40 -15.15 -0.08
C GLY A 162 22.32 -13.86 -0.94
N GLY A 163 21.13 -13.35 -1.18
CA GLY A 163 20.92 -12.06 -1.84
C GLY A 163 20.94 -10.89 -0.85
N GLU A 164 20.75 -9.69 -1.35
CA GLU A 164 20.78 -8.45 -0.56
C GLU A 164 19.93 -7.34 -1.16
N LEU A 165 19.60 -6.34 -0.33
CA LEU A 165 19.05 -5.05 -0.76
C LEU A 165 20.21 -4.07 -0.94
N VAL A 166 20.27 -3.38 -2.09
CA VAL A 166 21.33 -2.42 -2.41
C VAL A 166 20.75 -1.09 -2.82
N ILE A 167 21.10 -0.02 -2.08
CA ILE A 167 20.73 1.35 -2.50
C ILE A 167 21.52 1.71 -3.77
N SER A 168 20.79 2.14 -4.79
CA SER A 168 21.36 2.60 -6.08
C SER A 168 20.75 3.93 -6.49
N GLY A 169 21.43 5.02 -6.18
CA GLY A 169 20.85 6.36 -6.27
C GLY A 169 19.68 6.53 -5.30
N ASP A 170 18.51 6.90 -5.81
CA ASP A 170 17.29 7.06 -5.01
C ASP A 170 16.43 5.78 -4.98
N SER A 171 16.88 4.72 -5.68
CA SER A 171 16.18 3.43 -5.81
C SER A 171 16.85 2.35 -4.96
N VAL A 172 16.16 1.21 -4.78
CA VAL A 172 16.74 0.02 -4.15
C VAL A 172 16.66 -1.16 -5.10
N LEU A 173 17.78 -1.84 -5.30
CA LEU A 173 17.86 -3.09 -6.06
C LEU A 173 17.73 -4.27 -5.12
N ILE A 174 17.06 -5.31 -5.57
CA ILE A 174 16.98 -6.61 -4.90
C ILE A 174 17.82 -7.57 -5.72
N LEU A 175 18.94 -8.01 -5.14
CA LEU A 175 19.89 -8.90 -5.79
C LEU A 175 19.78 -10.31 -5.22
N ASP A 176 20.05 -11.31 -6.06
CA ASP A 176 20.26 -12.69 -5.63
C ASP A 176 21.73 -12.96 -5.23
N ALA A 177 22.04 -14.21 -4.87
CA ALA A 177 23.40 -14.63 -4.47
C ALA A 177 24.44 -14.52 -5.58
N ASP A 178 24.03 -14.42 -6.83
CA ASP A 178 24.89 -14.25 -8.01
C ASP A 178 24.95 -12.77 -8.45
N GLU A 179 24.52 -11.84 -7.58
CA GLU A 179 24.45 -10.39 -7.83
C GLU A 179 23.53 -10.04 -9.03
N GLN A 180 22.60 -10.93 -9.39
CA GLN A 180 21.62 -10.64 -10.44
C GLN A 180 20.40 -9.94 -9.84
N MET A 181 19.95 -8.88 -10.52
CA MET A 181 18.74 -8.17 -10.11
C MET A 181 17.50 -9.04 -10.31
N VAL A 182 16.77 -9.29 -9.25
CA VAL A 182 15.51 -10.06 -9.23
C VAL A 182 14.27 -9.19 -9.00
N GLY A 183 14.49 -7.92 -8.68
CA GLY A 183 13.46 -6.92 -8.49
C GLY A 183 14.05 -5.62 -7.96
N GLY A 184 13.19 -4.70 -7.55
CA GLY A 184 13.64 -3.45 -6.95
C GLY A 184 12.50 -2.57 -6.48
N VAL A 185 12.88 -1.46 -5.85
CA VAL A 185 11.97 -0.42 -5.37
C VAL A 185 12.32 0.88 -6.10
N ALA A 186 11.31 1.50 -6.70
CA ALA A 186 11.45 2.78 -7.40
C ALA A 186 11.89 3.91 -6.43
N PRO A 187 12.36 5.06 -6.95
CA PRO A 187 12.76 6.17 -6.09
C PRO A 187 11.67 6.55 -5.10
N ALA A 188 12.07 6.80 -3.85
CA ALA A 188 11.16 7.27 -2.82
C ALA A 188 10.52 8.59 -3.20
N TRP A 189 9.22 8.73 -2.96
CA TRP A 189 8.55 10.01 -3.05
C TRP A 189 7.59 10.22 -1.87
N ALA A 190 7.32 11.48 -1.56
CA ALA A 190 6.27 11.87 -0.64
C ALA A 190 5.68 13.22 -1.06
N LYS A 191 4.35 13.39 -0.86
CA LYS A 191 3.63 14.63 -1.17
C LYS A 191 2.69 15.01 -0.04
N ASP A 192 2.63 16.30 0.24
CA ASP A 192 1.67 16.87 1.19
C ASP A 192 0.29 17.10 0.56
N ALA A 193 -0.69 17.51 1.37
CA ALA A 193 -2.06 17.77 0.93
C ALA A 193 -2.18 18.90 -0.11
N ASP A 194 -1.20 19.81 -0.19
CA ASP A 194 -1.11 20.85 -1.20
C ASP A 194 -0.42 20.37 -2.49
N GLY A 195 0.02 19.10 -2.55
CA GLY A 195 0.74 18.50 -3.67
C GLY A 195 2.22 18.88 -3.74
N ARG A 196 2.79 19.47 -2.68
CA ARG A 196 4.22 19.79 -2.60
C ARG A 196 5.02 18.55 -2.24
N ASP A 197 6.23 18.47 -2.81
CA ASP A 197 7.14 17.39 -2.46
C ASP A 197 7.61 17.53 -1.00
N VAL A 198 7.58 16.41 -0.26
CA VAL A 198 8.12 16.25 1.08
C VAL A 198 9.41 15.46 0.98
N ALA A 199 10.46 15.91 1.67
CA ALA A 199 11.76 15.23 1.63
C ALA A 199 11.63 13.82 2.18
N THR A 200 12.14 12.85 1.41
CA THR A 200 12.11 11.42 1.76
C THR A 200 13.27 10.68 1.14
N HIS A 201 13.70 9.59 1.76
CA HIS A 201 14.74 8.71 1.26
C HIS A 201 14.58 7.31 1.85
N TYR A 202 15.35 6.35 1.29
CA TYR A 202 15.41 5.00 1.82
C TYR A 202 16.67 4.75 2.63
N GLU A 203 16.51 3.96 3.68
CA GLU A 203 17.58 3.30 4.42
C GLU A 203 17.39 1.78 4.33
N VAL A 204 18.49 1.02 4.36
CA VAL A 204 18.48 -0.45 4.28
C VAL A 204 19.29 -1.03 5.42
N ASP A 205 18.69 -1.97 6.15
CA ASP A 205 19.38 -2.80 7.16
C ASP A 205 18.98 -4.28 6.98
N GLY A 206 19.91 -5.07 6.45
CA GLY A 206 19.62 -6.45 6.07
C GLY A 206 18.51 -6.57 5.04
N ASN A 207 17.39 -7.17 5.42
CA ASN A 207 16.20 -7.33 4.57
C ASN A 207 15.13 -6.26 4.82
N GLN A 208 15.44 -5.27 5.65
CA GLN A 208 14.52 -4.19 5.96
C GLN A 208 14.80 -2.97 5.10
N LEU A 209 13.74 -2.44 4.51
CA LEU A 209 13.70 -1.17 3.83
C LEU A 209 12.94 -0.18 4.70
N THR A 210 13.59 0.89 5.13
CA THR A 210 12.94 1.98 5.85
C THR A 210 12.79 3.18 4.94
N GLN A 211 11.57 3.67 4.76
CA GLN A 211 11.33 4.97 4.16
C GLN A 211 11.28 6.03 5.27
N VAL A 212 12.20 6.96 5.22
CA VAL A 212 12.25 8.13 6.10
C VAL A 212 11.52 9.28 5.43
N VAL A 213 10.55 9.90 6.12
CA VAL A 213 9.71 10.99 5.59
C VAL A 213 9.80 12.21 6.52
N GLU A 214 10.36 13.31 6.04
CA GLU A 214 10.50 14.56 6.80
C GLU A 214 9.20 15.37 6.78
N HIS A 215 8.10 14.79 7.26
CA HIS A 215 6.76 15.36 7.11
C HIS A 215 6.41 16.48 8.11
N ARG A 216 7.23 16.67 9.18
CA ARG A 216 6.92 17.67 10.21
C ARG A 216 6.89 19.08 9.64
N GLY A 217 5.73 19.73 9.72
CA GLY A 217 5.51 21.06 9.16
C GLY A 217 4.94 21.08 7.74
N ALA A 218 4.66 19.93 7.15
CA ALA A 218 3.92 19.79 5.90
C ALA A 218 2.40 20.02 6.09
N ALA A 219 1.65 20.12 5.03
CA ALA A 219 0.20 20.11 5.05
C ALA A 219 -0.32 18.65 5.05
N TYR A 220 -1.09 18.27 6.08
CA TYR A 220 -1.60 16.88 6.20
C TYR A 220 -2.90 16.67 5.42
N PRO A 221 -3.15 15.43 4.95
CA PRO A 221 -2.28 14.28 5.05
C PRO A 221 -1.05 14.36 4.12
N VAL A 222 0.04 13.70 4.53
CA VAL A 222 1.20 13.44 3.67
C VAL A 222 1.12 12.01 3.17
N VAL A 223 1.31 11.79 1.87
CA VAL A 223 1.33 10.46 1.25
C VAL A 223 2.74 10.13 0.81
N ALA A 224 3.24 8.98 1.21
CA ALA A 224 4.54 8.44 0.82
C ALA A 224 4.39 6.99 0.36
N ASP A 225 5.33 6.46 -0.44
CA ASP A 225 5.29 5.07 -0.86
C ASP A 225 6.66 4.44 -1.09
N PRO A 226 6.85 3.13 -0.86
CA PRO A 226 7.68 2.29 -1.71
C PRO A 226 6.86 1.65 -2.83
N TRP A 227 7.41 1.67 -4.04
CA TRP A 227 6.85 1.01 -5.21
C TRP A 227 7.72 -0.17 -5.61
N LEU A 228 7.25 -1.38 -5.30
CA LEU A 228 7.95 -2.65 -5.51
C LEU A 228 7.54 -3.31 -6.84
N GLY A 229 8.52 -3.82 -7.59
CA GLY A 229 8.28 -4.62 -8.78
C GLY A 229 9.47 -5.50 -9.17
N LYS A 230 9.19 -6.58 -9.92
CA LYS A 230 10.24 -7.45 -10.47
C LYS A 230 10.84 -6.91 -11.76
N ASN A 231 10.12 -6.09 -12.51
CA ASN A 231 10.51 -5.56 -13.82
C ASN A 231 10.53 -4.03 -13.87
N LEU A 232 10.74 -3.35 -12.74
CA LEU A 232 10.71 -1.88 -12.68
C LEU A 232 11.83 -1.20 -13.48
N PHE A 233 12.95 -1.89 -13.68
CA PHE A 233 14.16 -1.34 -14.30
C PHE A 233 14.58 -2.11 -15.57
N GLY A 234 13.67 -2.92 -16.14
CA GLY A 234 13.94 -3.75 -17.30
C GLY A 234 13.41 -3.19 -18.61
#